data_5939256690be6814dee6eb53ba0b5a13
#
_entry.id   5939256690be6814dee6eb53ba0b5a13
#
_cell.length_a   1.000
_cell.length_b   1.000
_cell.length_c   1.000
_cell.angle_alpha   90.00
_cell.angle_beta   90.00
_cell.angle_gamma   90.00
#
_symmetry.space_group_name_H-M   'P 1'
#
loop_
_entity.id
_entity.type
_entity.pdbx_description
1 polymer ?
#
loop_
_entity_poly.entity_id
_entity_poly.type
_entity_poly.pdbx_seq_one_letter_code
_entity_poly.pdbx_strand_id
1 'polypeptide(L)'
;MDPTSRRQLWGVLESTCRRRALVLTSHSMEECEALCHRAGIMVGGRLRCLGPIQGLKSEHGSGYSLDLRVGDGAIESVRGLIEARVPGATLTEDCATRLRYRLPSSAVAKVFALLEDGSNKGLVQDYQLGQTTLEEVFLRFAEGGEVEEE
;
A
#
# COMPACT_ATOMS: atom_id res chain seq x y z
N MET A 1 -15.44 17.43 -4.14
CA MET A 1 -15.55 17.41 -5.62
C MET A 1 -16.13 16.05 -6.02
N ASP A 2 -17.10 16.05 -6.92
CA ASP A 2 -17.71 14.86 -7.48
C ASP A 2 -16.69 14.02 -8.27
N PRO A 3 -16.75 12.67 -8.22
CA PRO A 3 -15.81 11.80 -8.92
C PRO A 3 -15.70 12.04 -10.42
N THR A 4 -16.81 12.41 -11.06
CA THR A 4 -16.88 12.72 -12.50
C THR A 4 -16.11 14.00 -12.82
N SER A 5 -16.33 15.05 -12.05
CA SER A 5 -15.63 16.33 -12.19
C SER A 5 -14.13 16.19 -11.91
N ARG A 6 -13.76 15.34 -10.96
CA ARG A 6 -12.36 15.01 -10.66
C ARG A 6 -11.66 14.35 -11.85
N ARG A 7 -12.28 13.35 -12.48
CA ARG A 7 -11.72 12.68 -13.66
C ARG A 7 -11.58 13.62 -14.87
N GLN A 8 -12.54 14.52 -15.07
CA GLN A 8 -12.46 15.52 -16.13
C GLN A 8 -11.30 16.49 -15.91
N LEU A 9 -11.12 16.97 -14.68
CA LEU A 9 -9.99 17.83 -14.32
C LEU A 9 -8.66 17.11 -14.55
N TRP A 10 -8.55 15.85 -14.19
CA TRP A 10 -7.35 15.03 -14.41
C TRP A 10 -7.00 14.92 -15.90
N GLY A 11 -7.99 14.68 -16.76
CA GLY A 11 -7.78 14.64 -18.21
C GLY A 11 -7.27 15.96 -18.79
N VAL A 12 -7.77 17.09 -18.29
CA VAL A 12 -7.30 18.43 -18.69
C VAL A 12 -5.86 18.66 -18.23
N LEU A 13 -5.53 18.29 -17.00
CA LEU A 13 -4.17 18.42 -16.45
C LEU A 13 -3.17 17.57 -17.24
N GLU A 14 -3.49 16.31 -17.52
CA GLU A 14 -2.66 15.41 -18.31
C GLU A 14 -2.37 15.96 -19.72
N SER A 15 -3.39 16.50 -20.38
CA SER A 15 -3.23 17.11 -21.72
C SER A 15 -2.34 18.36 -21.69
N THR A 16 -2.39 19.12 -20.60
CA THR A 16 -1.62 20.35 -20.41
C THR A 16 -0.15 20.05 -20.09
N CYS A 17 0.13 18.95 -19.41
CA CYS A 17 1.48 18.56 -18.98
C CYS A 17 2.41 18.15 -20.13
N ARG A 18 1.91 17.89 -21.33
CA ARG A 18 2.73 17.45 -22.48
C ARG A 18 3.85 18.41 -22.86
N ARG A 19 3.73 19.68 -22.53
CA ARG A 19 4.71 20.75 -22.86
C ARG A 19 5.06 21.65 -21.67
N ARG A 20 4.61 21.32 -20.46
CA ARG A 20 4.80 22.17 -19.28
C ARG A 20 5.13 21.30 -18.07
N ALA A 21 5.91 21.83 -17.14
CA ALA A 21 6.05 21.27 -15.82
C ALA A 21 4.83 21.71 -14.97
N LEU A 22 4.22 20.76 -14.28
CA LEU A 22 3.15 21.01 -13.33
C LEU A 22 3.64 20.64 -11.95
N VAL A 23 3.49 21.55 -11.00
CA VAL A 23 3.69 21.27 -9.57
C VAL A 23 2.33 21.28 -8.91
N LEU A 24 1.97 20.13 -8.32
CA LEU A 24 0.74 19.94 -7.59
C LEU A 24 1.05 19.79 -6.11
N THR A 25 0.31 20.52 -5.26
CA THR A 25 0.29 20.27 -3.81
C THR A 25 -1.07 19.69 -3.44
N SER A 26 -1.08 18.56 -2.79
CA SER A 26 -2.30 17.86 -2.38
C SER A 26 -2.05 17.09 -1.08
N HIS A 27 -3.10 16.90 -0.31
CA HIS A 27 -3.13 15.95 0.79
C HIS A 27 -3.78 14.61 0.39
N SER A 28 -4.23 14.49 -0.87
CA SER A 28 -4.76 13.25 -1.42
C SER A 28 -3.66 12.46 -2.12
N MET A 29 -3.23 11.39 -1.50
CA MET A 29 -2.18 10.52 -2.07
C MET A 29 -2.66 9.82 -3.34
N GLU A 30 -3.96 9.52 -3.43
CA GLU A 30 -4.59 8.96 -4.62
C GLU A 30 -4.47 9.90 -5.83
N GLU A 31 -4.68 11.20 -5.63
CA GLU A 31 -4.48 12.21 -6.68
C GLU A 31 -3.02 12.29 -7.11
N CYS A 32 -2.10 12.26 -6.15
CA CYS A 32 -0.67 12.25 -6.43
C CYS A 32 -0.26 11.01 -7.25
N GLU A 33 -0.75 9.83 -6.88
CA GLU A 33 -0.47 8.59 -7.62
C GLU A 33 -1.04 8.61 -9.05
N ALA A 34 -2.22 9.21 -9.24
CA ALA A 34 -2.88 9.26 -10.54
C ALA A 34 -2.28 10.29 -11.49
N LEU A 35 -1.83 11.43 -10.99
CA LEU A 35 -1.45 12.58 -11.81
C LEU A 35 0.05 12.83 -11.90
N CYS A 36 0.81 12.41 -10.90
CA CYS A 36 2.21 12.77 -10.77
C CYS A 36 3.13 11.63 -11.20
N HIS A 37 4.23 11.96 -11.87
CA HIS A 37 5.31 11.02 -12.16
C HIS A 37 6.30 10.94 -11.00
N ARG A 38 6.47 12.06 -10.29
CA ARG A 38 7.36 12.20 -9.14
C ARG A 38 6.60 12.86 -8.00
N ALA A 39 6.90 12.49 -6.80
CA ALA A 39 6.34 13.09 -5.60
C ALA A 39 7.44 13.42 -4.60
N GLY A 40 7.21 14.48 -3.81
CA GLY A 40 7.98 14.80 -2.62
C GLY A 40 7.07 14.77 -1.41
N ILE A 41 7.50 14.10 -0.35
CA ILE A 41 6.79 14.04 0.92
C ILE A 41 7.39 15.05 1.88
N MET A 42 6.56 15.95 2.39
CA MET A 42 6.94 16.95 3.39
C MET A 42 6.30 16.62 4.74
N VAL A 43 7.10 16.64 5.78
CA VAL A 43 6.65 16.46 7.17
C VAL A 43 7.36 17.48 8.05
N GLY A 44 6.58 18.20 8.85
CA GLY A 44 7.13 19.25 9.73
C GLY A 44 7.90 20.36 8.99
N GLY A 45 7.45 20.72 7.78
CA GLY A 45 8.09 21.76 6.96
C GLY A 45 9.39 21.32 6.28
N ARG A 46 9.77 20.04 6.39
CA ARG A 46 10.99 19.47 5.77
C ARG A 46 10.62 18.44 4.70
N LEU A 47 11.34 18.47 3.59
CA LEU A 47 11.24 17.45 2.54
C LEU A 47 11.93 16.17 3.01
N ARG A 48 11.17 15.09 3.23
CA ARG A 48 11.67 13.80 3.73
C ARG A 48 12.14 12.88 2.62
N CYS A 49 11.45 12.88 1.50
CA CYS A 49 11.87 12.13 0.32
C CYS A 49 11.37 12.82 -0.95
N LEU A 50 12.04 12.55 -2.07
CA LEU A 50 11.70 13.06 -3.38
C LEU A 50 12.13 12.05 -4.44
N GLY A 51 11.20 11.60 -5.27
CA GLY A 51 11.53 10.66 -6.33
C GLY A 51 10.33 10.26 -7.19
N PRO A 52 10.55 9.36 -8.16
CA PRO A 52 9.47 8.70 -8.88
C PRO A 52 8.56 7.97 -7.90
N ILE A 53 7.24 8.02 -8.12
CA ILE A 53 6.26 7.40 -7.20
C ILE A 53 6.55 5.92 -7.00
N GLN A 54 6.85 5.18 -8.06
CA GLN A 54 7.19 3.75 -7.94
C GLN A 54 8.49 3.53 -7.15
N GLY A 55 9.48 4.41 -7.31
CA GLY A 55 10.70 4.39 -6.50
C GLY A 55 10.43 4.60 -5.02
N LEU A 56 9.61 5.61 -4.69
CA LEU A 56 9.21 5.87 -3.31
C LEU A 56 8.46 4.68 -2.68
N LYS A 57 7.57 4.05 -3.43
CA LYS A 57 6.84 2.85 -2.98
C LYS A 57 7.75 1.63 -2.81
N SER A 58 8.77 1.47 -3.63
CA SER A 58 9.72 0.35 -3.52
C SER A 58 10.79 0.54 -2.43
N GLU A 59 11.25 1.77 -2.23
CA GLU A 59 12.30 2.08 -1.25
C GLU A 59 11.75 2.28 0.16
N HIS A 60 10.63 2.97 0.26
CA HIS A 60 10.04 3.36 1.54
C HIS A 60 8.75 2.62 1.86
N GLY A 61 8.15 1.96 0.88
CA GLY A 61 7.00 1.08 1.08
C GLY A 61 7.44 -0.26 1.66
N SER A 62 6.47 -0.98 2.21
CA SER A 62 6.70 -2.26 2.87
C SER A 62 6.59 -3.47 1.94
N GLY A 63 6.62 -3.26 0.62
CA GLY A 63 6.42 -4.30 -0.35
C GLY A 63 4.95 -4.44 -0.76
N TYR A 64 4.28 -5.46 -0.27
CA TYR A 64 2.87 -5.74 -0.59
C TYR A 64 2.01 -5.80 0.67
N SER A 65 0.75 -5.40 0.53
CA SER A 65 -0.29 -5.57 1.55
C SER A 65 -1.20 -6.72 1.15
N LEU A 66 -1.37 -7.68 2.04
CA LEU A 66 -2.28 -8.80 1.90
C LEU A 66 -3.45 -8.61 2.87
N ASP A 67 -4.63 -8.45 2.32
CA ASP A 67 -5.87 -8.36 3.07
C ASP A 67 -6.60 -9.70 2.94
N LEU A 68 -6.92 -10.34 4.05
CA LEU A 68 -7.61 -11.63 4.10
C LEU A 68 -8.95 -11.49 4.82
N ARG A 69 -10.02 -11.91 4.16
CA ARG A 69 -11.29 -12.13 4.82
C ARG A 69 -11.41 -13.61 5.17
N VAL A 70 -11.58 -13.88 6.44
CA VAL A 70 -11.55 -15.22 7.03
C VAL A 70 -12.94 -15.60 7.53
N GLY A 71 -13.30 -16.87 7.41
CA GLY A 71 -14.55 -17.39 7.98
C GLY A 71 -14.53 -17.38 9.51
N ASP A 72 -15.73 -17.42 10.08
CA ASP A 72 -15.88 -17.44 11.53
C ASP A 72 -15.15 -18.63 12.16
N GLY A 73 -14.30 -18.33 13.15
CA GLY A 73 -13.51 -19.34 13.87
C GLY A 73 -12.25 -19.83 13.16
N ALA A 74 -11.96 -19.39 11.91
CA ALA A 74 -10.79 -19.82 11.14
C ALA A 74 -9.57 -18.91 11.30
N ILE A 75 -9.67 -17.80 12.03
CA ILE A 75 -8.62 -16.79 12.18
C ILE A 75 -7.31 -17.38 12.68
N GLU A 76 -7.35 -18.14 13.78
CA GLU A 76 -6.14 -18.74 14.35
C GLU A 76 -5.48 -19.75 13.42
N SER A 77 -6.28 -20.48 12.67
CA SER A 77 -5.78 -21.45 11.66
C SER A 77 -5.08 -20.72 10.52
N VAL A 78 -5.67 -19.63 10.00
CA VAL A 78 -5.10 -18.83 8.92
C VAL A 78 -3.85 -18.10 9.41
N ARG A 79 -3.87 -17.55 10.61
CA ARG A 79 -2.70 -16.91 11.22
C ARG A 79 -1.53 -17.89 11.32
N GLY A 80 -1.73 -19.06 11.92
CA GLY A 80 -0.71 -20.09 12.04
C GLY A 80 -0.17 -20.57 10.69
N LEU A 81 -1.04 -20.64 9.68
CA LEU A 81 -0.67 -21.02 8.33
C LEU A 81 0.25 -19.98 7.65
N ILE A 82 -0.11 -18.70 7.76
CA ILE A 82 0.70 -17.60 7.22
C ILE A 82 2.06 -17.52 7.92
N GLU A 83 2.07 -17.55 9.25
CA GLU A 83 3.31 -17.48 10.04
C GLU A 83 4.26 -18.65 9.74
N ALA A 84 3.73 -19.85 9.54
CA ALA A 84 4.52 -21.03 9.24
C ALA A 84 5.03 -21.08 7.80
N ARG A 85 4.27 -20.59 6.83
CA ARG A 85 4.52 -20.78 5.40
C ARG A 85 5.06 -19.54 4.68
N VAL A 86 4.86 -18.35 5.24
CA VAL A 86 5.24 -17.08 4.63
C VAL A 86 6.23 -16.32 5.51
N PRO A 87 7.52 -16.65 5.43
CA PRO A 87 8.53 -15.94 6.22
C PRO A 87 8.60 -14.47 5.82
N GLY A 88 8.67 -13.59 6.81
CA GLY A 88 8.71 -12.15 6.61
C GLY A 88 7.34 -11.47 6.51
N ALA A 89 6.24 -12.22 6.62
CA ALA A 89 4.92 -11.63 6.76
C ALA A 89 4.79 -10.98 8.14
N THR A 90 4.33 -9.73 8.18
CA THR A 90 4.09 -8.98 9.42
C THR A 90 2.61 -8.67 9.53
N LEU A 91 1.97 -9.11 10.59
CA LEU A 91 0.57 -8.79 10.88
C LEU A 91 0.46 -7.30 11.25
N THR A 92 -0.36 -6.57 10.52
CA THR A 92 -0.58 -5.13 10.72
C THR A 92 -1.97 -4.81 11.27
N GLU A 93 -2.94 -5.65 10.99
CA GLU A 93 -4.30 -5.48 11.48
C GLU A 93 -4.93 -6.84 11.75
N ASP A 94 -5.58 -6.97 12.89
CA ASP A 94 -6.25 -8.18 13.36
C ASP A 94 -7.66 -7.82 13.84
N CYS A 95 -8.64 -8.16 13.03
CA CYS A 95 -10.05 -7.97 13.34
C CYS A 95 -10.78 -9.32 13.28
N ALA A 96 -11.93 -9.44 13.91
CA ALA A 96 -12.66 -10.70 14.09
C ALA A 96 -12.87 -11.57 12.82
N THR A 97 -12.88 -10.97 11.63
CA THR A 97 -13.07 -11.66 10.35
C THR A 97 -12.07 -11.22 9.29
N ARG A 98 -11.07 -10.42 9.67
CA ARG A 98 -10.13 -9.80 8.72
C ARG A 98 -8.73 -9.76 9.30
N LEU A 99 -7.77 -10.22 8.51
CA LEU A 99 -6.35 -10.14 8.79
C LEU A 99 -5.66 -9.33 7.70
N ARG A 100 -4.81 -8.40 8.08
CA ARG A 100 -3.97 -7.68 7.15
C ARG A 100 -2.50 -7.92 7.46
N TYR A 101 -1.78 -8.35 6.45
CA TYR A 101 -0.35 -8.59 6.50
C TYR A 101 0.41 -7.67 5.57
N ARG A 102 1.59 -7.32 5.99
CA ARG A 102 2.61 -6.69 5.17
C ARG A 102 3.60 -7.77 4.72
N LEU A 103 3.89 -7.81 3.43
CA LEU A 103 4.68 -8.87 2.80
C LEU A 103 5.88 -8.29 2.06
N PRO A 104 7.08 -8.87 2.19
CA PRO A 104 8.17 -8.58 1.27
C PRO A 104 7.83 -9.11 -0.13
N SER A 105 8.41 -8.49 -1.17
CA SER A 105 8.17 -8.89 -2.56
C SER A 105 8.49 -10.36 -2.83
N SER A 106 9.48 -10.92 -2.12
CA SER A 106 9.86 -12.34 -2.20
C SER A 106 8.80 -13.32 -1.69
N ALA A 107 7.85 -12.85 -0.89
CA ALA A 107 6.81 -13.68 -0.29
C ALA A 107 5.55 -13.80 -1.16
N VAL A 108 5.38 -12.96 -2.17
CA VAL A 108 4.17 -12.89 -3.00
C VAL A 108 3.84 -14.23 -3.66
N ALA A 109 4.82 -14.88 -4.29
CA ALA A 109 4.61 -16.17 -4.95
C ALA A 109 4.20 -17.26 -3.96
N LYS A 110 4.76 -17.26 -2.75
CA LYS A 110 4.42 -18.21 -1.68
C LYS A 110 3.00 -18.02 -1.18
N VAL A 111 2.56 -16.76 -1.05
CA VAL A 111 1.19 -16.43 -0.66
C VAL A 111 0.19 -16.90 -1.70
N PHE A 112 0.45 -16.65 -2.99
CA PHE A 112 -0.42 -17.15 -4.05
C PHE A 112 -0.51 -18.68 -4.03
N ALA A 113 0.61 -19.38 -3.95
CA ALA A 113 0.62 -20.84 -3.88
C ALA A 113 -0.20 -21.35 -2.68
N LEU A 114 -0.10 -20.69 -1.54
CA LEU A 114 -0.80 -21.06 -0.31
C LEU A 114 -2.31 -20.79 -0.39
N LEU A 115 -2.72 -19.67 -0.99
CA LEU A 115 -4.14 -19.31 -1.12
C LEU A 115 -4.85 -20.13 -2.21
N GLU A 116 -4.14 -20.52 -3.27
CA GLU A 116 -4.67 -21.36 -4.35
C GLU A 116 -4.65 -22.85 -4.02
N ASP A 117 -3.98 -23.25 -2.95
CA ASP A 117 -4.01 -24.63 -2.47
C ASP A 117 -5.44 -25.02 -2.07
N GLY A 118 -5.94 -26.08 -2.72
CA GLY A 118 -7.31 -26.57 -2.51
C GLY A 118 -7.63 -26.96 -1.07
N SER A 119 -6.61 -27.28 -0.26
CA SER A 119 -6.75 -27.60 1.16
C SER A 119 -7.16 -26.37 2.00
N ASN A 120 -6.87 -25.17 1.52
CA ASN A 120 -7.08 -23.92 2.24
C ASN A 120 -8.31 -23.12 1.77
N LYS A 121 -8.97 -23.58 0.70
CA LYS A 121 -10.12 -22.88 0.06
C LYS A 121 -11.33 -22.64 0.99
N GLY A 122 -11.44 -23.37 2.09
CA GLY A 122 -12.52 -23.18 3.07
C GLY A 122 -12.17 -22.19 4.21
N LEU A 123 -10.91 -21.85 4.39
CA LEU A 123 -10.44 -21.03 5.50
C LEU A 123 -10.48 -19.53 5.15
N VAL A 124 -10.15 -19.19 3.91
CA VAL A 124 -10.14 -17.82 3.41
C VAL A 124 -11.32 -17.65 2.46
N GLN A 125 -12.21 -16.71 2.79
CA GLN A 125 -13.40 -16.39 1.98
C GLN A 125 -13.06 -15.51 0.79
N ASP A 126 -12.16 -14.55 1.01
CA ASP A 126 -11.72 -13.60 0.00
C ASP A 126 -10.34 -13.05 0.38
N TYR A 127 -9.57 -12.64 -0.61
CA TYR A 127 -8.29 -12.00 -0.38
C TYR A 127 -8.01 -10.90 -1.40
N GLN A 128 -7.29 -9.90 -0.96
CA GLN A 128 -6.78 -8.83 -1.80
C GLN A 128 -5.27 -8.67 -1.57
N LEU A 129 -4.51 -8.77 -2.64
CA LEU A 129 -3.07 -8.50 -2.62
C LEU A 129 -2.81 -7.23 -3.43
N GLY A 130 -2.24 -6.23 -2.79
CA GLY A 130 -1.91 -4.95 -3.39
C GLY A 130 -0.49 -4.53 -3.10
N GLN A 131 0.07 -3.68 -3.96
CA GLN A 131 1.33 -3.01 -3.66
C GLN A 131 1.07 -1.93 -2.61
N THR A 132 2.06 -1.63 -1.78
CA THR A 132 2.06 -0.50 -0.85
C THR A 132 1.62 0.79 -1.56
N THR A 133 0.74 1.54 -0.94
CA THR A 133 0.25 2.83 -1.45
C THR A 133 1.19 3.97 -1.05
N LEU A 134 1.09 5.08 -1.76
CA LEU A 134 1.82 6.31 -1.39
C LEU A 134 1.36 6.84 -0.03
N GLU A 135 0.10 6.59 0.34
CA GLU A 135 -0.45 6.93 1.65
C GLU A 135 0.28 6.19 2.79
N GLU A 136 0.53 4.90 2.62
CA GLU A 136 1.29 4.11 3.60
C GLU A 136 2.73 4.62 3.74
N VAL A 137 3.35 5.00 2.62
CA VAL A 137 4.68 5.63 2.63
C VAL A 137 4.66 6.95 3.40
N PHE A 138 3.65 7.78 3.14
CA PHE A 138 3.48 9.06 3.85
C PHE A 138 3.28 8.86 5.35
N LEU A 139 2.39 7.96 5.76
CA LEU A 139 2.12 7.68 7.17
C LEU A 139 3.39 7.22 7.89
N ARG A 140 4.19 6.38 7.25
CA ARG A 140 5.46 5.94 7.81
C ARG A 140 6.43 7.10 8.10
N PHE A 141 6.52 8.09 7.20
CA PHE A 141 7.33 9.27 7.44
C PHE A 141 6.72 10.19 8.48
N ALA A 142 5.40 10.29 8.55
CA ALA A 142 4.71 11.11 9.54
C ALA A 142 4.85 10.52 10.95
N GLU A 143 4.77 9.21 11.10
CA GLU A 143 4.93 8.49 12.37
C GLU A 143 6.41 8.39 12.82
N GLY A 144 7.32 8.20 11.86
CA GLY A 144 8.77 8.12 12.12
C GLY A 144 9.48 9.47 12.28
N GLY A 145 8.74 10.57 12.19
CA GLY A 145 9.29 11.94 12.28
C GLY A 145 9.77 12.36 13.67
N GLU A 146 9.67 11.51 14.68
CA GLU A 146 10.15 11.78 16.05
C GLU A 146 11.51 11.17 16.39
N VAL A 147 12.21 10.50 15.47
CA VAL A 147 13.53 9.92 15.77
C VAL A 147 14.56 10.38 14.76
N GLU A 148 15.47 11.16 15.27
CA GLU A 148 16.81 11.58 14.90
C GLU A 148 16.97 13.08 14.64
N GLU A 149 17.04 13.82 15.75
CA GLU A 149 17.93 14.95 15.87
C GLU A 149 19.27 14.42 16.45
N GLU A 150 20.26 14.30 15.61
CA GLU A 150 21.66 14.49 15.94
C GLU A 150 22.32 15.37 14.92
#